data_0ca7e42ef90163c894117b1b69f6b1fe
#
_entry.id   0ca7e42ef90163c894117b1b69f6b1fe
#
_cell.length_a   1.000
_cell.length_b   1.000
_cell.length_c   1.000
_cell.angle_alpha   90.00
_cell.angle_beta   90.00
_cell.angle_gamma   90.00
#
_symmetry.space_group_name_H-M   'P 1'
#
loop_
_entity.id
_entity.type
_entity.pdbx_description
1 polymer ?
#
loop_
_entity_poly.entity_id
_entity_poly.type
_entity_poly.pdbx_seq_one_letter_code
_entity_poly.pdbx_strand_id
1 'polypeptide(L)'
;GLDRVQLAQEYNDFALAQITELMDGRYGEISEFWIDGAWVKSNGAWEFARMYDTVKRLQPSCQMAVNTCIRCGRTPDQYQGGEEIYYFPSDFRLHDPMFTRRGADADPKVYRREGQDYYLPFEATVCMNNSWFWSEKNNAESVMSADKIKAAYEHMVEQGNTLVVNLAPGKDGLLKDYDVEALYEGARALGIARGDARLNRGKEERAVRIDYVTTKGYVAYPTHYLYGKKGESFTIKAEDLSQDGYRFVGQREVVSGRFGKAKRIEFVYEDVAGIPESDKSYSTLSGAHSCSMNEEK
;
A
#
# COMPACT_ATOMS: atom_id res chain seq x y z
N GLY A 1 24.30 26.30 -12.82
CA GLY A 1 23.37 25.43 -12.14
C GLY A 1 22.18 25.14 -13.04
N LEU A 2 21.55 24.01 -12.87
CA LEU A 2 20.32 23.65 -13.61
C LEU A 2 19.24 24.71 -13.35
N ASP A 3 18.51 25.09 -14.41
CA ASP A 3 17.34 25.92 -14.27
C ASP A 3 16.25 25.22 -13.44
N ARG A 4 15.55 25.95 -12.58
CA ARG A 4 14.48 25.38 -11.73
C ARG A 4 13.34 24.76 -12.53
N VAL A 5 13.07 25.28 -13.72
CA VAL A 5 12.05 24.74 -14.63
C VAL A 5 12.50 23.38 -15.16
N GLN A 6 13.75 23.29 -15.62
CA GLN A 6 14.34 22.04 -16.08
C GLN A 6 14.36 20.97 -14.97
N LEU A 7 14.76 21.35 -13.75
CA LEU A 7 14.73 20.42 -12.61
C LEU A 7 13.32 19.93 -12.27
N ALA A 8 12.31 20.79 -12.38
CA ALA A 8 10.93 20.40 -12.17
C ALA A 8 10.46 19.40 -13.22
N GLN A 9 10.83 19.61 -14.48
CA GLN A 9 10.50 18.70 -15.57
C GLN A 9 11.16 17.33 -15.40
N GLU A 10 12.46 17.30 -15.14
CA GLU A 10 13.22 16.06 -14.90
C GLU A 10 12.64 15.27 -13.74
N TYR A 11 12.20 15.96 -12.68
CA TYR A 11 11.55 15.30 -11.55
C TYR A 11 10.17 14.73 -11.90
N ASN A 12 9.36 15.44 -12.69
CA ASN A 12 8.06 14.94 -13.15
C ASN A 12 8.23 13.70 -14.03
N ASP A 13 9.20 13.70 -14.93
CA ASP A 13 9.52 12.56 -15.78
C ASP A 13 10.00 11.35 -14.96
N PHE A 14 10.84 11.59 -13.96
CA PHE A 14 11.29 10.55 -13.03
C PHE A 14 10.10 9.97 -12.22
N ALA A 15 9.25 10.83 -11.63
CA ALA A 15 8.08 10.40 -10.89
C ALA A 15 7.11 9.60 -11.78
N LEU A 16 6.96 10.04 -13.04
CA LEU A 16 6.09 9.36 -13.99
C LEU A 16 6.63 7.98 -14.38
N ALA A 17 7.95 7.83 -14.51
CA ALA A 17 8.56 6.53 -14.75
C ALA A 17 8.31 5.56 -13.59
N GLN A 18 8.43 6.04 -12.34
CA GLN A 18 8.11 5.23 -11.14
C GLN A 18 6.62 4.87 -11.07
N ILE A 19 5.71 5.80 -11.36
CA ILE A 19 4.28 5.53 -11.42
C ILE A 19 3.99 4.47 -12.50
N THR A 20 4.61 4.59 -13.67
CA THR A 20 4.45 3.63 -14.76
C THR A 20 4.91 2.23 -14.33
N GLU A 21 6.05 2.12 -13.66
CA GLU A 21 6.55 0.85 -13.13
C GLU A 21 5.58 0.21 -12.14
N LEU A 22 5.02 1.00 -11.22
CA LEU A 22 4.06 0.50 -10.23
C LEU A 22 2.75 0.06 -10.87
N MET A 23 2.31 0.73 -11.93
CA MET A 23 0.99 0.55 -12.54
C MET A 23 0.97 -0.43 -13.72
N ASP A 24 2.10 -0.89 -14.22
CA ASP A 24 2.17 -1.73 -15.45
C ASP A 24 1.69 -3.19 -15.25
N GLY A 25 1.19 -3.51 -14.07
CA GLY A 25 0.61 -4.80 -13.73
C GLY A 25 1.59 -5.83 -13.15
N ARG A 26 2.90 -5.57 -13.17
CA ARG A 26 3.92 -6.49 -12.61
C ARG A 26 3.77 -6.74 -11.11
N TYR A 27 3.17 -5.84 -10.39
CA TYR A 27 2.88 -5.96 -8.96
C TYR A 27 1.42 -6.34 -8.66
N GLY A 28 0.63 -6.61 -9.70
CA GLY A 28 -0.79 -6.90 -9.59
C GLY A 28 -1.68 -5.67 -9.67
N GLU A 29 -2.93 -5.83 -9.29
CA GLU A 29 -3.91 -4.75 -9.26
C GLU A 29 -3.70 -3.85 -8.04
N ILE A 30 -3.61 -2.54 -8.30
CA ILE A 30 -3.50 -1.51 -7.28
C ILE A 30 -4.86 -0.82 -7.17
N SER A 31 -5.45 -0.85 -5.99
CA SER A 31 -6.76 -0.25 -5.75
C SER A 31 -6.69 1.25 -5.52
N GLU A 32 -5.59 1.73 -4.93
CA GLU A 32 -5.44 3.13 -4.55
C GLU A 32 -3.99 3.59 -4.66
N PHE A 33 -3.81 4.83 -5.11
CA PHE A 33 -2.52 5.47 -5.26
C PHE A 33 -2.52 6.89 -4.70
N TRP A 34 -1.62 7.17 -3.77
CA TRP A 34 -1.43 8.49 -3.19
C TRP A 34 -0.21 9.21 -3.74
N ILE A 35 -0.37 10.49 -4.04
CA ILE A 35 0.76 11.42 -4.18
C ILE A 35 0.83 12.26 -2.92
N ASP A 36 1.89 12.11 -2.16
CA ASP A 36 2.15 12.89 -0.96
C ASP A 36 3.27 13.92 -1.19
N GLY A 37 3.36 14.93 -0.30
CA GLY A 37 4.39 15.94 -0.37
C GLY A 37 4.21 17.00 -1.47
N ALA A 38 3.02 17.12 -2.05
CA ALA A 38 2.76 18.06 -3.14
C ALA A 38 3.08 19.52 -2.79
N TRP A 39 3.02 19.90 -1.53
CA TRP A 39 3.32 21.23 -1.01
C TRP A 39 4.80 21.64 -1.08
N VAL A 40 5.73 20.72 -1.35
CA VAL A 40 7.18 21.02 -1.44
C VAL A 40 7.55 21.82 -2.69
N LYS A 41 6.64 21.89 -3.66
CA LYS A 41 6.78 22.70 -4.87
C LYS A 41 5.55 23.58 -5.09
N SER A 42 5.67 24.61 -5.89
CA SER A 42 4.51 25.37 -6.36
C SER A 42 3.57 24.46 -7.16
N ASN A 43 2.26 24.70 -7.08
CA ASN A 43 1.26 23.89 -7.77
C ASN A 43 1.55 23.74 -9.28
N GLY A 44 1.95 24.83 -9.96
CA GLY A 44 2.27 24.82 -11.38
C GLY A 44 3.55 24.04 -11.76
N ALA A 45 4.33 23.57 -10.80
CA ALA A 45 5.52 22.76 -11.06
C ALA A 45 5.22 21.24 -11.13
N TRP A 46 3.98 20.84 -10.84
CA TRP A 46 3.54 19.45 -10.86
C TRP A 46 2.71 19.14 -12.11
N GLU A 47 2.93 18.00 -12.72
CA GLU A 47 2.15 17.49 -13.85
C GLU A 47 1.11 16.43 -13.39
N PHE A 48 0.29 16.78 -12.39
CA PHE A 48 -0.68 15.85 -11.81
C PHE A 48 -1.66 15.26 -12.83
N ALA A 49 -2.09 16.04 -13.83
CA ALA A 49 -2.95 15.53 -14.90
C ALA A 49 -2.26 14.38 -15.67
N ARG A 50 -0.99 14.55 -16.03
CA ARG A 50 -0.22 13.52 -16.73
C ARG A 50 0.00 12.28 -15.87
N MET A 51 0.21 12.45 -14.56
CA MET A 51 0.33 11.35 -13.61
C MET A 51 -1.00 10.59 -13.46
N TYR A 52 -2.09 11.32 -13.30
CA TYR A 52 -3.44 10.76 -13.22
C TYR A 52 -3.81 9.98 -14.48
N ASP A 53 -3.63 10.57 -15.66
CA ASP A 53 -3.89 9.91 -16.93
C ASP A 53 -3.07 8.63 -17.11
N THR A 54 -1.82 8.62 -16.62
CA THR A 54 -0.99 7.42 -16.65
C THR A 54 -1.54 6.32 -15.75
N VAL A 55 -1.94 6.64 -14.53
CA VAL A 55 -2.58 5.68 -13.62
C VAL A 55 -3.87 5.12 -14.24
N LYS A 56 -4.76 6.01 -14.72
CA LYS A 56 -6.04 5.58 -15.29
C LYS A 56 -5.91 4.80 -16.58
N ARG A 57 -4.90 5.07 -17.38
CA ARG A 57 -4.62 4.32 -18.61
C ARG A 57 -4.10 2.90 -18.33
N LEU A 58 -3.25 2.74 -17.32
CA LEU A 58 -2.62 1.46 -17.00
C LEU A 58 -3.51 0.62 -16.07
N GLN A 59 -4.15 1.23 -15.09
CA GLN A 59 -5.07 0.59 -14.15
C GLN A 59 -6.32 1.45 -13.94
N PRO A 60 -7.35 1.33 -14.80
CA PRO A 60 -8.54 2.20 -14.76
C PRO A 60 -9.32 2.16 -13.45
N SER A 61 -9.28 1.03 -12.74
CA SER A 61 -9.94 0.84 -11.43
C SER A 61 -9.19 1.50 -10.27
N CYS A 62 -7.89 1.80 -10.43
CA CYS A 62 -7.10 2.42 -9.37
C CYS A 62 -7.62 3.83 -9.07
N GLN A 63 -7.94 4.08 -7.80
CA GLN A 63 -8.32 5.41 -7.32
C GLN A 63 -7.06 6.21 -6.99
N MET A 64 -6.99 7.46 -7.44
CA MET A 64 -5.82 8.30 -7.23
C MET A 64 -6.20 9.61 -6.54
N ALA A 65 -5.43 9.99 -5.54
CA ALA A 65 -5.52 11.30 -4.91
C ALA A 65 -4.14 11.91 -4.65
N VAL A 66 -4.12 13.23 -4.63
CA VAL A 66 -2.98 14.01 -4.15
C VAL A 66 -3.30 14.48 -2.75
N ASN A 67 -2.41 14.24 -1.78
CA ASN A 67 -2.64 14.70 -0.42
C ASN A 67 -2.81 16.22 -0.37
N THR A 68 -3.80 16.67 0.41
CA THR A 68 -4.29 18.07 0.43
C THR A 68 -4.86 18.56 -0.91
N CYS A 69 -5.52 17.65 -1.69
CA CYS A 69 -6.09 18.01 -3.00
C CYS A 69 -7.18 19.10 -2.93
N ILE A 70 -7.79 19.30 -1.77
CA ILE A 70 -8.65 20.45 -1.52
C ILE A 70 -8.08 21.34 -0.41
N ARG A 71 -8.33 22.62 -0.49
CA ARG A 71 -8.09 23.52 0.64
C ARG A 71 -9.15 23.23 1.68
N CYS A 72 -8.71 22.65 2.77
CA CYS A 72 -9.56 22.56 3.93
C CYS A 72 -9.74 23.94 4.54
N GLY A 73 -10.88 24.54 4.35
CA GLY A 73 -11.24 25.80 4.94
C GLY A 73 -11.15 25.80 6.48
N ARG A 74 -11.28 26.97 7.08
CA ARG A 74 -11.22 27.12 8.54
C ARG A 74 -12.57 26.94 9.20
N THR A 75 -13.66 26.96 8.44
CA THR A 75 -15.04 26.87 8.92
C THR A 75 -15.80 25.80 8.13
N PRO A 76 -16.85 25.19 8.70
CA PRO A 76 -17.69 24.20 7.99
C PRO A 76 -18.29 24.75 6.70
N ASP A 77 -18.66 26.02 6.64
CA ASP A 77 -19.26 26.65 5.48
C ASP A 77 -18.36 26.65 4.24
N GLN A 78 -17.07 26.51 4.45
CA GLN A 78 -16.06 26.46 3.39
C GLN A 78 -15.95 25.08 2.73
N TYR A 79 -16.69 24.09 3.20
CA TYR A 79 -16.74 22.75 2.61
C TYR A 79 -18.02 22.49 1.80
N GLN A 80 -18.95 23.43 1.79
CA GLN A 80 -20.22 23.29 1.12
C GLN A 80 -20.16 23.73 -0.34
N GLY A 81 -19.54 22.91 -1.17
CA GLY A 81 -19.75 23.00 -2.62
C GLY A 81 -19.12 24.20 -3.34
N GLY A 82 -18.16 24.84 -2.75
CA GLY A 82 -17.51 26.03 -3.34
C GLY A 82 -15.99 26.06 -3.20
N GLU A 83 -15.41 25.08 -2.53
CA GLU A 83 -13.96 25.07 -2.38
C GLU A 83 -13.25 24.61 -3.64
N GLU A 84 -12.22 25.36 -3.97
CA GLU A 84 -11.34 25.05 -5.08
C GLU A 84 -10.63 23.72 -4.81
N ILE A 85 -10.77 22.76 -5.74
CA ILE A 85 -9.91 21.59 -5.79
C ILE A 85 -8.52 22.09 -6.11
N TYR A 86 -7.63 22.05 -5.14
CA TYR A 86 -6.30 22.62 -5.25
C TYR A 86 -5.36 21.79 -6.14
N TYR A 87 -5.39 20.46 -5.93
CA TYR A 87 -4.68 19.51 -6.77
C TYR A 87 -5.70 18.63 -7.50
N PHE A 88 -5.71 18.73 -8.82
CA PHE A 88 -6.65 18.03 -9.70
C PHE A 88 -5.91 17.52 -10.94
N PRO A 89 -6.27 16.35 -11.51
CA PRO A 89 -7.39 15.48 -11.14
C PRO A 89 -7.19 14.68 -9.84
N SER A 90 -8.29 14.27 -9.21
CA SER A 90 -8.33 13.43 -8.02
C SER A 90 -9.66 12.66 -7.99
N ASP A 91 -9.64 11.41 -7.52
CA ASP A 91 -10.85 10.57 -7.40
C ASP A 91 -11.52 10.71 -6.03
N PHE A 92 -10.78 11.18 -5.04
CA PHE A 92 -11.26 11.40 -3.68
C PHE A 92 -10.50 12.55 -3.02
N ARG A 93 -11.03 13.03 -1.91
CA ARG A 93 -10.39 14.05 -1.10
C ARG A 93 -9.52 13.41 -0.05
N LEU A 94 -8.32 13.90 0.08
CA LEU A 94 -7.35 13.41 1.03
C LEU A 94 -6.72 14.57 1.79
N HIS A 95 -6.66 14.42 3.11
CA HIS A 95 -5.90 15.30 3.97
C HIS A 95 -5.51 14.57 5.25
N ASP A 96 -4.35 14.00 5.26
CA ASP A 96 -3.82 13.26 6.39
C ASP A 96 -2.87 14.12 7.26
N PRO A 97 -2.64 13.81 8.53
CA PRO A 97 -3.32 12.77 9.33
C PRO A 97 -4.58 13.38 9.97
N MET A 98 -5.74 13.14 9.43
CA MET A 98 -6.94 13.73 10.02
C MET A 98 -8.11 12.78 9.97
N PHE A 99 -8.67 12.52 11.14
CA PHE A 99 -9.88 11.73 11.29
C PHE A 99 -11.10 12.49 10.79
N THR A 100 -11.31 13.68 11.30
CA THR A 100 -12.32 14.61 10.78
C THR A 100 -11.64 15.94 10.50
N ARG A 101 -11.99 16.56 9.39
CA ARG A 101 -11.44 17.85 9.09
C ARG A 101 -12.52 18.88 8.85
N ARG A 102 -12.97 19.49 9.96
CA ARG A 102 -13.81 20.68 9.93
C ARG A 102 -15.08 20.54 9.08
N GLY A 103 -15.68 19.34 9.10
CA GLY A 103 -16.91 19.05 8.37
C GLY A 103 -16.72 18.52 6.95
N ALA A 104 -15.48 18.34 6.47
CA ALA A 104 -15.22 17.75 5.14
C ALA A 104 -15.78 16.34 4.99
N ASP A 105 -15.87 15.62 6.11
CA ASP A 105 -16.46 14.29 6.21
C ASP A 105 -17.99 14.30 6.04
N ALA A 106 -18.66 15.40 6.36
CA ALA A 106 -20.12 15.53 6.33
C ALA A 106 -20.68 16.30 5.12
N ASP A 107 -19.81 16.83 4.26
CA ASP A 107 -20.25 17.63 3.11
C ASP A 107 -20.90 16.78 2.00
N PRO A 108 -21.56 17.42 1.00
CA PRO A 108 -22.24 16.70 -0.07
C PRO A 108 -21.30 15.95 -1.03
N LYS A 109 -19.97 16.08 -0.91
CA LYS A 109 -18.95 15.41 -1.73
C LYS A 109 -19.01 15.71 -3.23
N VAL A 110 -19.78 16.71 -3.62
CA VAL A 110 -19.87 17.13 -5.02
C VAL A 110 -19.17 18.46 -5.18
N TYR A 111 -18.15 18.48 -6.02
CA TYR A 111 -17.31 19.65 -6.29
C TYR A 111 -17.45 20.07 -7.74
N ARG A 112 -17.73 21.34 -7.96
CA ARG A 112 -17.84 21.89 -9.30
C ARG A 112 -16.51 22.46 -9.76
N ARG A 113 -16.04 22.01 -10.92
CA ARG A 113 -14.85 22.54 -11.58
C ARG A 113 -15.08 22.67 -13.08
N GLU A 114 -14.77 23.84 -13.63
CA GLU A 114 -14.84 24.09 -15.09
C GLU A 114 -16.19 23.68 -15.70
N GLY A 115 -17.29 23.89 -14.96
CA GLY A 115 -18.65 23.56 -15.39
C GLY A 115 -19.07 22.11 -15.21
N GLN A 116 -18.22 21.24 -14.71
CA GLN A 116 -18.51 19.84 -14.39
C GLN A 116 -18.60 19.61 -12.90
N ASP A 117 -19.43 18.65 -12.50
CA ASP A 117 -19.56 18.20 -11.12
C ASP A 117 -18.78 16.89 -10.94
N TYR A 118 -17.98 16.82 -9.87
CA TYR A 118 -17.17 15.67 -9.50
C TYR A 118 -17.60 15.17 -8.13
N TYR A 119 -17.84 13.88 -8.03
CA TYR A 119 -18.07 13.23 -6.75
C TYR A 119 -16.73 12.83 -6.13
N LEU A 120 -16.38 13.47 -5.03
CA LEU A 120 -15.13 13.27 -4.32
C LEU A 120 -15.40 12.90 -2.86
N PRO A 121 -15.53 11.61 -2.52
CA PRO A 121 -15.62 11.18 -1.13
C PRO A 121 -14.36 11.57 -0.37
N PHE A 122 -14.44 11.60 0.94
CA PHE A 122 -13.31 11.94 1.80
C PHE A 122 -12.66 10.67 2.34
N GLU A 123 -11.34 10.64 2.34
CA GLU A 123 -10.55 9.63 3.03
C GLU A 123 -9.91 10.24 4.26
N ALA A 124 -10.25 9.70 5.42
CA ALA A 124 -9.60 10.04 6.67
C ALA A 124 -8.53 9.00 7.00
N THR A 125 -7.37 9.46 7.42
CA THR A 125 -6.30 8.59 7.90
C THR A 125 -6.05 8.83 9.36
N VAL A 126 -6.06 7.76 10.15
CA VAL A 126 -5.75 7.78 11.57
C VAL A 126 -4.53 6.91 11.87
N CYS A 127 -3.73 7.32 12.85
CA CYS A 127 -2.63 6.51 13.34
C CYS A 127 -3.09 5.68 14.54
N MET A 128 -2.78 4.39 14.57
CA MET A 128 -3.04 3.52 15.73
C MET A 128 -2.37 4.03 17.00
N ASN A 129 -1.22 4.67 16.84
CA ASN A 129 -0.52 5.41 17.88
C ASN A 129 -0.50 6.90 17.53
N ASN A 130 0.04 7.73 18.39
CA ASN A 130 0.05 9.19 18.21
C ASN A 130 1.02 9.70 17.13
N SER A 131 1.56 8.83 16.30
CA SER A 131 2.55 9.14 15.26
C SER A 131 2.44 8.21 14.07
N TRP A 132 2.89 8.69 12.91
CA TRP A 132 3.05 7.91 11.69
C TRP A 132 4.07 6.77 11.82
N PHE A 133 5.10 7.01 12.61
CA PHE A 133 6.23 6.10 12.78
C PHE A 133 6.26 5.53 14.19
N TRP A 134 6.74 4.32 14.28
CA TRP A 134 6.97 3.67 15.57
C TRP A 134 8.04 4.40 16.38
N SER A 135 7.86 4.43 17.68
CA SER A 135 8.86 4.88 18.64
C SER A 135 8.87 3.98 19.87
N GLU A 136 9.93 4.03 20.64
CA GLU A 136 10.05 3.26 21.91
C GLU A 136 9.03 3.67 22.98
N LYS A 137 8.32 4.78 22.77
CA LYS A 137 7.22 5.23 23.64
C LYS A 137 5.89 4.54 23.32
N ASN A 138 5.80 3.86 22.17
CA ASN A 138 4.59 3.17 21.77
C ASN A 138 4.45 1.87 22.58
N ASN A 139 3.29 1.65 23.14
CA ASN A 139 2.96 0.48 23.95
C ASN A 139 1.44 0.22 23.91
N ALA A 140 0.97 -0.80 24.60
CA ALA A 140 -0.44 -1.18 24.65
C ALA A 140 -1.38 -0.08 25.20
N GLU A 141 -0.87 0.87 26.00
CA GLU A 141 -1.66 1.97 26.55
C GLU A 141 -1.75 3.14 25.56
N SER A 142 -0.78 3.28 24.65
CA SER A 142 -0.76 4.35 23.65
C SER A 142 -1.56 4.02 22.39
N VAL A 143 -1.93 2.75 22.19
CA VAL A 143 -2.64 2.30 21.00
C VAL A 143 -4.12 2.71 21.04
N MET A 144 -4.68 3.03 19.88
CA MET A 144 -6.11 3.32 19.75
C MET A 144 -6.95 2.11 20.16
N SER A 145 -7.90 2.32 21.08
CA SER A 145 -8.77 1.24 21.54
C SER A 145 -9.73 0.76 20.41
N ALA A 146 -10.18 -0.47 20.53
CA ALA A 146 -11.17 -1.07 19.63
C ALA A 146 -12.43 -0.21 19.49
N ASP A 147 -12.94 0.36 20.58
CA ASP A 147 -14.11 1.25 20.55
C ASP A 147 -13.85 2.54 19.77
N LYS A 148 -12.66 3.10 19.86
CA LYS A 148 -12.29 4.29 19.07
C LYS A 148 -12.16 3.96 17.59
N ILE A 149 -11.59 2.80 17.24
CA ILE A 149 -11.50 2.32 15.87
C ILE A 149 -12.91 2.12 15.30
N LYS A 150 -13.78 1.45 16.07
CA LYS A 150 -15.18 1.22 15.71
C LYS A 150 -15.92 2.54 15.46
N ALA A 151 -15.85 3.47 16.40
CA ALA A 151 -16.51 4.77 16.28
C ALA A 151 -15.99 5.58 15.09
N ALA A 152 -14.68 5.53 14.85
CA ALA A 152 -14.07 6.18 13.69
C ALA A 152 -14.58 5.61 12.37
N TYR A 153 -14.63 4.30 12.27
CA TYR A 153 -15.12 3.61 11.08
C TYR A 153 -16.61 3.91 10.82
N GLU A 154 -17.45 3.74 11.83
CA GLU A 154 -18.88 3.97 11.73
C GLU A 154 -19.18 5.41 11.29
N HIS A 155 -18.51 6.38 11.90
CA HIS A 155 -18.66 7.79 11.53
C HIS A 155 -18.29 8.04 10.06
N MET A 156 -17.17 7.51 9.58
CA MET A 156 -16.73 7.71 8.21
C MET A 156 -17.62 7.01 7.19
N VAL A 157 -18.03 5.79 7.47
CA VAL A 157 -18.89 4.99 6.57
C VAL A 157 -20.31 5.55 6.50
N GLU A 158 -20.88 6.00 7.62
CA GLU A 158 -22.19 6.67 7.66
C GLU A 158 -22.21 7.93 6.79
N GLN A 159 -21.07 8.60 6.67
CA GLN A 159 -20.91 9.76 5.81
C GLN A 159 -20.55 9.39 4.34
N GLY A 160 -20.45 8.11 4.01
CA GLY A 160 -20.05 7.63 2.67
C GLY A 160 -18.60 7.90 2.34
N ASN A 161 -17.72 7.86 3.33
CA ASN A 161 -16.29 8.11 3.25
C ASN A 161 -15.47 6.86 3.56
N THR A 162 -14.15 6.96 3.44
CA THR A 162 -13.21 5.87 3.70
C THR A 162 -12.37 6.17 4.94
N LEU A 163 -12.07 5.15 5.73
CA LEU A 163 -11.12 5.20 6.84
C LEU A 163 -9.90 4.36 6.53
N VAL A 164 -8.73 4.98 6.57
CA VAL A 164 -7.43 4.31 6.54
C VAL A 164 -6.80 4.34 7.93
N VAL A 165 -6.28 3.21 8.37
CA VAL A 165 -5.65 3.06 9.69
C VAL A 165 -4.17 2.74 9.51
N ASN A 166 -3.30 3.64 9.96
CA ASN A 166 -1.86 3.46 9.91
C ASN A 166 -1.35 2.65 11.10
N LEU A 167 -0.64 1.56 10.82
CA LEU A 167 0.11 0.77 11.79
C LEU A 167 1.60 0.91 11.49
N ALA A 168 2.37 1.38 12.46
CA ALA A 168 3.78 1.65 12.28
C ALA A 168 4.64 0.44 12.65
N PRO A 169 5.37 -0.18 11.69
CA PRO A 169 6.29 -1.27 11.99
C PRO A 169 7.41 -0.82 12.93
N GLY A 170 7.84 -1.71 13.82
CA GLY A 170 8.99 -1.48 14.69
C GLY A 170 10.32 -1.51 13.92
N LYS A 171 11.44 -1.36 14.63
CA LYS A 171 12.81 -1.40 14.07
C LYS A 171 13.13 -2.73 13.37
N ASP A 172 12.45 -3.78 13.77
CA ASP A 172 12.52 -5.14 13.20
C ASP A 172 11.69 -5.32 11.92
N GLY A 173 10.98 -4.27 11.49
CA GLY A 173 10.07 -4.31 10.33
C GLY A 173 8.76 -5.04 10.61
N LEU A 174 8.49 -5.44 11.86
CA LEU A 174 7.27 -6.16 12.23
C LEU A 174 6.27 -5.22 12.91
N LEU A 175 4.98 -5.44 12.65
CA LEU A 175 3.91 -4.82 13.41
C LEU A 175 3.93 -5.34 14.84
N LYS A 176 3.66 -4.47 15.80
CA LYS A 176 3.64 -4.84 17.21
C LYS A 176 2.33 -5.53 17.58
N ASP A 177 2.39 -6.55 18.42
CA ASP A 177 1.24 -7.36 18.78
C ASP A 177 0.08 -6.52 19.32
N TYR A 178 0.36 -5.51 20.14
CA TYR A 178 -0.67 -4.63 20.70
C TYR A 178 -1.40 -3.80 19.62
N ASP A 179 -0.72 -3.37 18.54
CA ASP A 179 -1.35 -2.68 17.41
C ASP A 179 -2.26 -3.63 16.64
N VAL A 180 -1.77 -4.82 16.37
CA VAL A 180 -2.48 -5.88 15.63
C VAL A 180 -3.71 -6.35 16.42
N GLU A 181 -3.56 -6.60 17.71
CA GLU A 181 -4.66 -7.02 18.61
C GLU A 181 -5.76 -5.96 18.66
N ALA A 182 -5.42 -4.69 18.86
CA ALA A 182 -6.39 -3.61 18.92
C ALA A 182 -7.14 -3.44 17.59
N LEU A 183 -6.45 -3.53 16.45
CA LEU A 183 -7.08 -3.47 15.13
C LEU A 183 -8.08 -4.63 14.95
N TYR A 184 -7.69 -5.84 15.32
CA TYR A 184 -8.58 -7.00 15.21
C TYR A 184 -9.77 -6.96 16.15
N GLU A 185 -9.60 -6.44 17.35
CA GLU A 185 -10.71 -6.21 18.26
C GLU A 185 -11.70 -5.21 17.70
N GLY A 186 -11.21 -4.10 17.12
CA GLY A 186 -12.04 -3.13 16.42
C GLY A 186 -12.79 -3.75 15.24
N ALA A 187 -12.12 -4.52 14.41
CA ALA A 187 -12.73 -5.22 13.27
C ALA A 187 -13.77 -6.26 13.71
N ARG A 188 -13.53 -6.99 14.80
CA ARG A 188 -14.54 -7.91 15.40
C ARG A 188 -15.75 -7.17 15.93
N ALA A 189 -15.54 -6.03 16.60
CA ALA A 189 -16.63 -5.21 17.12
C ALA A 189 -17.51 -4.61 16.01
N LEU A 190 -16.96 -4.45 14.81
CA LEU A 190 -17.67 -4.02 13.59
C LEU A 190 -18.31 -5.17 12.83
N GLY A 191 -18.02 -6.43 13.17
CA GLY A 191 -18.48 -7.59 12.41
C GLY A 191 -17.84 -7.74 11.02
N ILE A 192 -16.78 -6.98 10.72
CA ILE A 192 -16.05 -7.02 9.43
C ILE A 192 -14.84 -7.92 9.47
N ALA A 193 -14.42 -8.39 10.65
CA ALA A 193 -13.42 -9.42 10.77
C ALA A 193 -13.97 -10.69 10.13
N ARG A 194 -13.66 -10.90 8.87
CA ARG A 194 -13.90 -12.18 8.21
C ARG A 194 -13.01 -13.19 8.91
N GLY A 195 -13.53 -14.42 9.11
CA GLY A 195 -12.75 -15.53 9.64
C GLY A 195 -11.60 -15.92 8.73
N ASP A 196 -10.75 -14.94 8.40
CA ASP A 196 -9.52 -15.17 7.67
C ASP A 196 -8.59 -15.96 8.61
N ALA A 197 -8.10 -17.08 8.14
CA ALA A 197 -7.14 -17.90 8.84
C ALA A 197 -5.94 -17.08 9.36
N ARG A 198 -5.63 -15.95 8.73
CA ARG A 198 -4.61 -15.00 9.18
C ARG A 198 -4.95 -14.29 10.48
N LEU A 199 -6.23 -14.08 10.78
CA LEU A 199 -6.72 -13.43 12.01
C LEU A 199 -6.78 -14.40 13.21
N ASN A 200 -6.99 -15.66 12.91
CA ASN A 200 -7.05 -16.74 13.88
C ASN A 200 -5.77 -17.56 13.94
N ARG A 201 -4.62 -16.95 13.59
CA ARG A 201 -3.34 -17.62 13.74
C ARG A 201 -3.13 -17.97 15.20
N GLY A 202 -3.55 -19.19 15.55
CA GLY A 202 -3.16 -19.76 16.81
C GLY A 202 -1.64 -19.80 16.89
N LYS A 203 -1.08 -19.78 18.09
CA LYS A 203 0.39 -19.88 18.33
C LYS A 203 1.05 -21.07 17.60
N GLU A 204 0.27 -21.93 16.98
CA GLU A 204 0.70 -23.10 16.24
C GLU A 204 0.85 -22.90 14.72
N GLU A 205 0.29 -21.83 14.13
CA GLU A 205 0.45 -21.59 12.69
C GLU A 205 1.82 -21.03 12.34
N ARG A 206 2.34 -21.47 11.22
CA ARG A 206 3.63 -21.07 10.67
C ARG A 206 3.47 -20.69 9.21
N ALA A 207 4.25 -19.71 8.79
CA ALA A 207 4.34 -19.30 7.39
C ALA A 207 5.60 -19.86 6.74
N VAL A 208 5.49 -20.18 5.46
CA VAL A 208 6.63 -20.41 4.57
C VAL A 208 6.56 -19.38 3.47
N ARG A 209 7.59 -18.57 3.35
CA ARG A 209 7.73 -17.59 2.28
C ARG A 209 8.20 -18.29 1.01
N ILE A 210 7.60 -17.95 -0.12
CA ILE A 210 7.92 -18.50 -1.43
C ILE A 210 8.29 -17.36 -2.35
N ASP A 211 9.55 -17.35 -2.77
CA ASP A 211 10.11 -16.36 -3.67
C ASP A 211 10.37 -16.97 -5.04
N TYR A 212 10.12 -16.18 -6.07
CA TYR A 212 10.37 -16.52 -7.47
C TYR A 212 11.36 -15.52 -8.03
N VAL A 213 12.58 -15.96 -8.28
CA VAL A 213 13.68 -15.06 -8.61
C VAL A 213 14.39 -15.49 -9.90
N THR A 214 14.96 -14.54 -10.59
CA THR A 214 15.82 -14.86 -11.74
C THR A 214 17.23 -15.25 -11.28
N THR A 215 17.98 -15.89 -12.17
CA THR A 215 19.41 -16.16 -11.95
C THR A 215 20.25 -14.92 -11.69
N LYS A 216 19.72 -13.74 -12.04
CA LYS A 216 20.34 -12.44 -11.79
C LYS A 216 19.85 -11.78 -10.49
N GLY A 217 18.95 -12.42 -9.73
CA GLY A 217 18.41 -11.93 -8.47
C GLY A 217 17.20 -10.98 -8.58
N TYR A 218 16.60 -10.83 -9.77
CA TYR A 218 15.37 -10.07 -9.94
C TYR A 218 14.14 -10.88 -9.56
N VAL A 219 13.04 -10.22 -9.23
CA VAL A 219 11.75 -10.87 -8.99
C VAL A 219 11.15 -11.30 -10.32
N ALA A 220 10.91 -12.62 -10.48
CA ALA A 220 10.25 -13.18 -11.66
C ALA A 220 8.72 -13.26 -11.47
N TYR A 221 8.27 -13.40 -10.22
CA TYR A 221 6.85 -13.49 -9.87
C TYR A 221 6.64 -13.02 -8.42
N PRO A 222 5.46 -12.49 -8.05
CA PRO A 222 5.19 -12.01 -6.71
C PRO A 222 5.44 -13.06 -5.62
N THR A 223 6.01 -12.62 -4.51
CA THR A 223 6.23 -13.46 -3.33
C THR A 223 4.90 -13.97 -2.78
N HIS A 224 4.80 -15.27 -2.53
CA HIS A 224 3.66 -15.90 -1.89
C HIS A 224 3.99 -16.38 -0.47
N TYR A 225 2.96 -16.51 0.35
CA TYR A 225 3.07 -17.13 1.67
C TYR A 225 2.12 -18.32 1.77
N LEU A 226 2.67 -19.46 2.13
CA LEU A 226 1.91 -20.66 2.45
C LEU A 226 1.78 -20.75 3.97
N TYR A 227 0.58 -21.02 4.47
CA TYR A 227 0.28 -21.09 5.91
C TYR A 227 -0.22 -22.46 6.31
N GLY A 228 0.20 -22.93 7.49
CA GLY A 228 -0.25 -24.20 8.04
C GLY A 228 0.21 -24.40 9.50
N LYS A 229 -0.31 -25.45 10.14
CA LYS A 229 0.02 -25.76 11.52
C LYS A 229 1.46 -26.26 11.66
N LYS A 230 2.11 -25.94 12.77
CA LYS A 230 3.46 -26.46 13.08
C LYS A 230 3.48 -27.99 12.97
N GLY A 231 4.39 -28.49 12.14
CA GLY A 231 4.55 -29.94 11.90
C GLY A 231 3.71 -30.51 10.75
N GLU A 232 2.71 -29.79 10.26
CA GLU A 232 1.93 -30.15 9.08
C GLU A 232 2.82 -30.20 7.85
N SER A 233 2.58 -31.16 6.95
CA SER A 233 3.32 -31.29 5.70
C SER A 233 2.72 -30.41 4.61
N PHE A 234 3.55 -29.88 3.75
CA PHE A 234 3.14 -29.17 2.54
C PHE A 234 3.94 -29.64 1.34
N THR A 235 3.39 -29.43 0.16
CA THR A 235 4.08 -29.59 -1.12
C THR A 235 3.70 -28.41 -2.00
N ILE A 236 4.70 -27.77 -2.61
CA ILE A 236 4.52 -26.67 -3.54
C ILE A 236 5.32 -26.93 -4.81
N LYS A 237 4.77 -26.55 -5.93
CA LYS A 237 5.40 -26.60 -7.24
C LYS A 237 5.77 -25.19 -7.70
N ALA A 238 6.88 -25.06 -8.43
CA ALA A 238 7.24 -23.82 -9.11
C ALA A 238 6.14 -23.41 -10.10
N GLU A 239 5.84 -22.12 -10.16
CA GLU A 239 4.89 -21.57 -11.11
C GLU A 239 5.40 -21.71 -12.55
N ASP A 240 4.49 -21.98 -13.49
CA ASP A 240 4.83 -21.95 -14.92
C ASP A 240 4.77 -20.50 -15.43
N LEU A 241 5.94 -19.90 -15.55
CA LEU A 241 6.12 -18.50 -16.01
C LEU A 241 6.58 -18.45 -17.48
N SER A 242 6.37 -19.51 -18.26
CA SER A 242 6.80 -19.59 -19.66
C SER A 242 6.14 -18.53 -20.54
N GLN A 243 4.89 -18.19 -20.25
CA GLN A 243 4.14 -17.14 -20.97
C GLN A 243 4.68 -15.72 -20.65
N ASP A 244 5.32 -15.55 -19.49
CA ASP A 244 5.92 -14.30 -19.06
C ASP A 244 7.40 -14.18 -19.48
N GLY A 245 7.88 -15.16 -20.26
CA GLY A 245 9.25 -15.16 -20.78
C GLY A 245 10.30 -15.67 -19.78
N TYR A 246 9.90 -16.46 -18.81
CA TYR A 246 10.82 -17.08 -17.85
C TYR A 246 10.82 -18.59 -17.96
N ARG A 247 11.99 -19.19 -17.79
CA ARG A 247 12.19 -20.64 -17.76
C ARG A 247 12.70 -21.05 -16.37
N PHE A 248 12.04 -22.01 -15.74
CA PHE A 248 12.51 -22.58 -14.49
C PHE A 248 13.88 -23.27 -14.67
N VAL A 249 14.84 -22.92 -13.81
CA VAL A 249 16.20 -23.50 -13.82
C VAL A 249 16.67 -23.91 -12.43
N GLY A 250 15.80 -23.85 -11.42
CA GLY A 250 16.11 -24.27 -10.06
C GLY A 250 16.34 -25.78 -9.95
N GLN A 251 16.94 -26.22 -8.85
CA GLN A 251 17.25 -27.64 -8.63
C GLN A 251 16.03 -28.51 -8.40
N ARG A 252 14.95 -27.96 -7.87
CA ARG A 252 13.73 -28.68 -7.53
C ARG A 252 12.50 -27.89 -7.95
N GLU A 253 11.79 -28.38 -8.93
CA GLU A 253 10.51 -27.84 -9.35
C GLU A 253 9.38 -28.07 -8.33
N VAL A 254 9.48 -29.13 -7.55
CA VAL A 254 8.56 -29.48 -6.47
C VAL A 254 9.33 -29.56 -5.16
N VAL A 255 8.84 -28.82 -4.16
CA VAL A 255 9.43 -28.79 -2.83
C VAL A 255 8.40 -29.22 -1.80
N SER A 256 8.74 -30.23 -1.01
CA SER A 256 7.93 -30.68 0.11
C SER A 256 8.66 -30.38 1.43
N GLY A 257 7.90 -30.04 2.46
CA GLY A 257 8.44 -29.71 3.76
C GLY A 257 7.40 -29.84 4.88
N ARG A 258 7.77 -29.30 6.03
CA ARG A 258 6.86 -29.18 7.19
C ARG A 258 6.90 -27.76 7.73
N PHE A 259 5.73 -27.23 8.05
CA PHE A 259 5.61 -25.92 8.70
C PHE A 259 6.38 -25.89 10.02
N GLY A 260 7.12 -24.77 10.22
CA GLY A 260 7.99 -24.57 11.37
C GLY A 260 9.41 -25.11 11.20
N LYS A 261 9.70 -25.94 10.16
CA LYS A 261 11.05 -26.30 9.75
C LYS A 261 11.51 -25.49 8.52
N ALA A 262 10.70 -25.46 7.47
CA ALA A 262 10.93 -24.60 6.32
C ALA A 262 10.42 -23.19 6.63
N LYS A 263 11.25 -22.16 6.40
CA LYS A 263 10.89 -20.75 6.55
C LYS A 263 10.78 -20.04 5.21
N ARG A 264 11.57 -20.46 4.24
CA ARG A 264 11.65 -19.87 2.89
C ARG A 264 11.92 -20.96 1.84
N ILE A 265 11.27 -20.81 0.70
CA ILE A 265 11.52 -21.58 -0.51
C ILE A 265 11.79 -20.57 -1.62
N GLU A 266 12.79 -20.85 -2.44
CA GLU A 266 13.16 -20.01 -3.57
C GLU A 266 13.11 -20.84 -4.84
N PHE A 267 12.33 -20.39 -5.81
CA PHE A 267 12.29 -20.92 -7.16
C PHE A 267 13.07 -20.01 -8.11
N VAL A 268 14.03 -20.57 -8.82
CA VAL A 268 14.94 -19.80 -9.66
C VAL A 268 14.61 -19.98 -11.13
N TYR A 269 14.55 -18.88 -11.85
CA TYR A 269 14.19 -18.81 -13.27
C TYR A 269 15.29 -18.14 -14.09
N GLU A 270 15.37 -18.48 -15.35
CA GLU A 270 16.15 -17.78 -16.34
C GLU A 270 15.21 -16.95 -17.21
N ASP A 271 15.56 -15.70 -17.43
CA ASP A 271 14.88 -14.82 -18.36
C ASP A 271 15.28 -15.20 -19.79
N VAL A 272 14.33 -15.75 -20.55
CA VAL A 272 14.52 -16.23 -21.93
C VAL A 272 13.90 -15.28 -22.96
N ALA A 273 13.08 -14.34 -22.55
CA ALA A 273 12.47 -13.37 -23.47
C ALA A 273 13.43 -12.27 -23.91
N GLY A 274 14.59 -12.17 -23.27
CA GLY A 274 15.59 -11.16 -23.60
C GLY A 274 15.12 -9.72 -23.39
N ILE A 275 14.21 -9.51 -22.42
CA ILE A 275 13.72 -8.18 -22.07
C ILE A 275 14.92 -7.29 -21.74
N PRO A 276 15.08 -6.13 -22.39
CA PRO A 276 16.18 -5.21 -22.12
C PRO A 276 16.26 -4.88 -20.63
N GLU A 277 17.48 -4.77 -20.10
CA GLU A 277 17.66 -4.45 -18.66
C GLU A 277 17.00 -3.13 -18.25
N SER A 278 16.84 -2.18 -19.19
CA SER A 278 16.11 -0.94 -19.01
C SER A 278 14.62 -1.12 -18.69
N ASP A 279 14.03 -2.24 -19.09
CA ASP A 279 12.60 -2.53 -18.97
C ASP A 279 12.27 -3.49 -17.82
N LYS A 280 13.30 -3.91 -17.08
CA LYS A 280 13.16 -4.79 -15.93
C LYS A 280 12.97 -4.01 -14.65
N SER A 281 12.03 -4.43 -13.82
CA SER A 281 11.91 -3.84 -12.47
C SER A 281 13.14 -4.25 -11.64
N TYR A 282 13.91 -3.26 -11.23
CA TYR A 282 15.11 -3.43 -10.43
C TYR A 282 14.80 -3.50 -8.92
N SER A 283 13.95 -4.38 -8.48
CA SER A 283 14.01 -4.81 -7.09
C SER A 283 15.01 -5.96 -6.99
N THR A 284 16.28 -5.65 -6.81
CA THR A 284 17.23 -6.70 -6.44
C THR A 284 16.85 -7.20 -5.05
N LEU A 285 16.59 -8.49 -4.92
CA LEU A 285 16.41 -9.14 -3.61
C LEU A 285 17.65 -9.06 -2.72
N SER A 286 18.74 -8.41 -3.17
CA SER A 286 19.93 -8.17 -2.36
C SER A 286 19.66 -7.41 -1.07
N GLY A 287 18.60 -6.56 -1.03
CA GLY A 287 18.11 -5.95 0.21
C GLY A 287 17.29 -6.89 1.09
N ALA A 288 16.67 -7.93 0.52
CA ALA A 288 15.86 -8.89 1.27
C ALA A 288 16.72 -10.03 1.89
N HIS A 289 17.93 -10.23 1.40
CA HIS A 289 18.85 -11.22 1.97
C HIS A 289 19.38 -10.84 3.35
N SER A 290 19.32 -9.56 3.74
CA SER A 290 19.73 -9.11 5.08
C SER A 290 18.65 -9.29 6.15
N CYS A 291 17.42 -9.66 5.77
CA CYS A 291 16.35 -10.01 6.71
C CYS A 291 16.33 -11.53 6.95
N SER A 292 17.46 -12.12 7.25
CA SER A 292 17.47 -13.41 7.94
C SER A 292 16.83 -13.18 9.29
N MET A 293 15.65 -13.72 9.50
CA MET A 293 15.11 -13.82 10.85
C MET A 293 16.13 -14.61 11.67
N ASN A 294 16.87 -13.90 12.53
CA ASN A 294 17.76 -14.51 13.48
C ASN A 294 17.01 -15.58 14.24
N GLU A 295 17.58 -16.75 14.28
CA GLU A 295 17.15 -17.83 15.14
C GLU A 295 17.21 -17.33 16.59
N GLU A 296 16.06 -17.08 17.19
CA GLU A 296 15.99 -17.09 18.64
C GLU A 296 16.18 -18.53 19.12
N LYS A 297 17.25 -18.66 19.90
CA LYS A 297 17.56 -19.87 20.64
C LYS A 297 16.50 -20.15 21.70
#